data_95ecb90a9858784c92bc2b9161b01ebd
#
_entry.id   95ecb90a9858784c92bc2b9161b01ebd
#
_cell.length_a   1.000
_cell.length_b   1.000
_cell.length_c   1.000
_cell.angle_alpha   90.00
_cell.angle_beta   90.00
_cell.angle_gamma   90.00
#
_symmetry.space_group_name_H-M   'P 1'
#
loop_
_entity.id
_entity.type
_entity.pdbx_description
1 polymer ?
#
loop_
_entity_poly.entity_id
_entity_poly.type
_entity_poly.pdbx_seq_one_letter_code
_entity_poly.pdbx_strand_id
1 'polypeptide(L)'
;IVASTLGFFLTAALGNLMPPLLRAFHDRQQPQKEAEPPTMGGLCLMTGTMAAVGVGWTAACVAQPELLGSENLLTTRLLIALFGALCFGGVGLADDLARLRHRSPLGLRRPVRLGLEAASGALVLALLGLNDCLPDGLAVPGLGYCTLGPLAPAVWLVLLVALAESVRT
;
A
#
# COMPACT_ATOMS: atom_id res chain seq x y z
N ILE A 1 11.80 16.88 -1.21
CA ILE A 1 12.61 16.78 -2.45
C ILE A 1 13.51 15.55 -2.38
N VAL A 2 14.39 15.39 -1.36
CA VAL A 2 15.32 14.24 -1.25
C VAL A 2 14.60 12.90 -1.25
N ALA A 3 13.51 12.74 -0.48
CA ALA A 3 12.73 11.51 -0.43
C ALA A 3 12.06 11.17 -1.77
N SER A 4 11.54 12.16 -2.49
CA SER A 4 10.88 11.94 -3.79
C SER A 4 11.89 11.59 -4.89
N THR A 5 13.05 12.23 -4.91
CA THR A 5 14.12 11.88 -5.87
C THR A 5 14.67 10.49 -5.61
N LEU A 6 14.94 10.14 -4.35
CA LEU A 6 15.37 8.79 -3.97
C LEU A 6 14.32 7.73 -4.32
N GLY A 7 13.04 7.99 -4.03
CA GLY A 7 11.96 7.10 -4.39
C GLY A 7 11.87 6.84 -5.88
N PHE A 8 12.00 7.89 -6.69
CA PHE A 8 12.00 7.78 -8.15
C PHE A 8 13.17 6.92 -8.65
N PHE A 9 14.39 7.22 -8.23
CA PHE A 9 15.58 6.48 -8.66
C PHE A 9 15.55 5.02 -8.19
N LEU A 10 15.11 4.77 -6.96
CA LEU A 10 15.03 3.42 -6.41
C LEU A 10 13.95 2.59 -7.12
N THR A 11 12.79 3.16 -7.37
CA THR A 11 11.71 2.48 -8.10
C THR A 11 12.11 2.21 -9.55
N ALA A 12 12.78 3.17 -10.20
CA ALA A 12 13.29 3.00 -11.56
C ALA A 12 14.39 1.92 -11.63
N ALA A 13 15.33 1.91 -10.68
CA ALA A 13 16.38 0.90 -10.59
C ALA A 13 15.81 -0.51 -10.34
N LEU A 14 14.87 -0.63 -9.41
CA LEU A 14 14.18 -1.90 -9.14
C LEU A 14 13.34 -2.34 -10.34
N GLY A 15 12.65 -1.42 -11.01
CA GLY A 15 11.89 -1.68 -12.22
C GLY A 15 12.74 -2.22 -13.37
N ASN A 16 14.00 -1.80 -13.46
CA ASN A 16 14.94 -2.30 -14.46
C ASN A 16 15.61 -3.63 -14.05
N LEU A 17 15.82 -3.84 -12.76
CA LEU A 17 16.52 -5.02 -12.23
C LEU A 17 15.59 -6.24 -12.05
N MET A 18 14.31 -5.99 -11.71
CA MET A 18 13.34 -7.06 -11.43
C MET A 18 12.92 -7.87 -12.67
N PRO A 19 12.68 -7.32 -13.88
CA PRO A 19 12.26 -8.09 -15.03
C PRO A 19 13.26 -9.20 -15.41
N PRO A 20 14.58 -8.99 -15.47
CA PRO A 20 15.52 -10.06 -15.77
C PRO A 20 15.57 -11.12 -14.67
N LEU A 21 15.42 -10.70 -13.41
CA LEU A 21 15.41 -11.63 -12.27
C LEU A 21 14.15 -12.51 -12.28
N LEU A 22 13.00 -11.93 -12.54
CA LEU A 22 11.73 -12.66 -12.68
C LEU A 22 11.71 -13.59 -13.90
N ARG A 23 12.30 -13.17 -15.02
CA ARG A 23 12.48 -14.02 -16.20
C ARG A 23 13.38 -15.21 -15.89
N ALA A 24 14.46 -15.02 -15.14
CA ALA A 24 15.35 -16.11 -14.73
C ALA A 24 14.65 -17.14 -13.83
N PHE A 25 13.67 -16.73 -13.03
CA PHE A 25 12.82 -17.65 -12.27
C PHE A 25 11.74 -18.30 -13.12
N HIS A 26 11.22 -17.60 -14.13
CA HIS A 26 10.16 -18.10 -15.02
C HIS A 26 10.69 -19.06 -16.07
N ASP A 27 11.87 -18.80 -16.66
CA ASP A 27 12.53 -19.65 -17.66
C ASP A 27 12.89 -21.05 -17.13
N ARG A 28 13.05 -21.20 -15.83
CA ARG A 28 13.20 -22.53 -15.21
C ARG A 28 11.91 -23.36 -15.22
N GLN A 29 10.76 -22.76 -15.51
CA GLN A 29 9.47 -23.45 -15.46
C GLN A 29 8.78 -23.62 -16.82
N GLN A 30 9.11 -22.83 -17.86
CA GLN A 30 8.55 -23.02 -19.22
C GLN A 30 9.42 -22.37 -20.31
N PRO A 31 9.93 -23.15 -21.29
CA PRO A 31 10.69 -22.64 -22.43
C PRO A 31 9.85 -22.34 -23.66
N GLN A 32 8.70 -21.72 -23.59
CA GLN A 32 7.97 -21.22 -24.78
C GLN A 32 6.56 -20.74 -24.43
N LYS A 33 6.42 -19.46 -24.09
CA LYS A 33 5.26 -18.64 -24.44
C LYS A 33 5.66 -17.18 -24.41
N GLU A 34 5.16 -16.44 -25.41
CA GLU A 34 5.39 -15.02 -25.63
C GLU A 34 5.38 -14.22 -24.32
N ALA A 35 6.34 -13.31 -24.16
CA ALA A 35 6.59 -12.55 -22.97
C ALA A 35 5.38 -11.72 -22.55
N GLU A 36 4.49 -12.28 -21.74
CA GLU A 36 3.56 -11.47 -20.96
C GLU A 36 4.37 -10.55 -20.03
N PRO A 37 4.04 -9.27 -19.97
CA PRO A 37 4.75 -8.35 -19.09
C PRO A 37 4.71 -8.86 -17.65
N PRO A 38 5.82 -8.77 -16.90
CA PRO A 38 5.86 -9.28 -15.54
C PRO A 38 4.79 -8.58 -14.67
N THR A 39 3.87 -9.35 -14.14
CA THR A 39 2.75 -8.90 -13.30
C THR A 39 3.16 -8.34 -11.94
N MET A 40 4.47 -8.35 -11.61
CA MET A 40 4.99 -7.94 -10.29
C MET A 40 5.51 -6.49 -10.22
N GLY A 41 5.06 -5.58 -11.11
CA GLY A 41 5.42 -4.16 -11.06
C GLY A 41 5.04 -3.48 -9.74
N GLY A 42 3.95 -3.93 -9.11
CA GLY A 42 3.50 -3.44 -7.81
C GLY A 42 4.50 -3.66 -6.68
N LEU A 43 5.26 -4.75 -6.71
CA LEU A 43 6.29 -5.04 -5.72
C LEU A 43 7.44 -4.01 -5.79
N CYS A 44 7.85 -3.63 -6.99
CA CYS A 44 8.90 -2.61 -7.18
C CYS A 44 8.46 -1.24 -6.68
N LEU A 45 7.21 -0.88 -6.96
CA LEU A 45 6.63 0.38 -6.49
C LEU A 45 6.53 0.39 -4.95
N MET A 46 6.07 -0.70 -4.36
CA MET A 46 5.89 -0.84 -2.92
C MET A 46 7.23 -0.78 -2.18
N THR A 47 8.24 -1.54 -2.62
CA THR A 47 9.59 -1.51 -2.03
C THR A 47 10.27 -0.16 -2.21
N GLY A 48 10.14 0.46 -3.40
CA GLY A 48 10.66 1.80 -3.67
C GLY A 48 10.03 2.86 -2.78
N THR A 49 8.72 2.83 -2.62
CA THR A 49 7.99 3.77 -1.76
C THR A 49 8.39 3.60 -0.28
N MET A 50 8.45 2.35 0.20
CA MET A 50 8.87 2.06 1.59
C MET A 50 10.28 2.57 1.88
N ALA A 51 11.23 2.31 0.99
CA ALA A 51 12.60 2.79 1.14
C ALA A 51 12.68 4.32 1.08
N ALA A 52 11.94 4.96 0.16
CA ALA A 52 11.91 6.42 0.06
C ALA A 52 11.34 7.09 1.31
N VAL A 53 10.24 6.55 1.85
CA VAL A 53 9.64 7.07 3.08
C VAL A 53 10.55 6.80 4.27
N GLY A 54 11.18 5.63 4.37
CA GLY A 54 12.15 5.30 5.42
C GLY A 54 13.33 6.27 5.45
N VAL A 55 13.96 6.51 4.29
CA VAL A 55 15.06 7.47 4.19
C VAL A 55 14.60 8.91 4.44
N GLY A 56 13.43 9.29 3.90
CA GLY A 56 12.87 10.63 4.13
C GLY A 56 12.55 10.88 5.60
N TRP A 57 12.02 9.87 6.29
CA TRP A 57 11.71 9.96 7.70
C TRP A 57 12.95 10.01 8.58
N THR A 58 13.95 9.16 8.33
CA THR A 58 15.22 9.20 9.06
C THR A 58 15.92 10.57 8.88
N ALA A 59 15.90 11.12 7.68
CA ALA A 59 16.44 12.47 7.43
C ALA A 59 15.67 13.56 8.19
N ALA A 60 14.33 13.44 8.28
CA ALA A 60 13.51 14.37 9.04
C ALA A 60 13.78 14.27 10.55
N CYS A 61 13.94 13.05 11.09
CA CYS A 61 14.26 12.82 12.49
C CYS A 61 15.65 13.33 12.89
N VAL A 62 16.61 13.26 11.96
CA VAL A 62 17.95 13.84 12.18
C VAL A 62 17.89 15.38 12.21
N ALA A 63 17.05 15.98 11.34
CA ALA A 63 16.86 17.41 11.30
C ALA A 63 16.03 17.97 12.48
N GLN A 64 15.09 17.18 12.97
CA GLN A 64 14.17 17.51 14.06
C GLN A 64 14.03 16.33 15.02
N PRO A 65 14.91 16.19 16.03
CA PRO A 65 14.88 15.08 16.99
C PRO A 65 13.57 14.96 17.79
N GLU A 66 12.81 16.06 17.89
CA GLU A 66 11.50 16.11 18.55
C GLU A 66 10.45 15.19 17.89
N LEU A 67 10.66 14.85 16.62
CA LEU A 67 9.79 13.91 15.90
C LEU A 67 9.86 12.47 16.44
N LEU A 68 10.94 12.12 17.11
CA LEU A 68 11.14 10.82 17.77
C LEU A 68 10.46 10.71 19.15
N GLY A 69 9.92 11.82 19.66
CA GLY A 69 9.18 11.81 20.93
C GLY A 69 7.98 10.87 20.89
N SER A 70 7.79 10.09 21.97
CA SER A 70 6.69 9.12 22.10
C SER A 70 5.29 9.75 22.01
N GLU A 71 5.18 11.06 22.17
CA GLU A 71 3.95 11.82 22.08
C GLU A 71 3.65 12.39 20.69
N ASN A 72 4.50 12.07 19.71
CA ASN A 72 4.36 12.64 18.38
C ASN A 72 3.37 11.86 17.53
N LEU A 73 2.11 12.33 17.51
CA LEU A 73 1.05 11.74 16.68
C LEU A 73 1.43 11.60 15.21
N LEU A 74 2.36 12.40 14.71
CA LEU A 74 2.76 12.41 13.32
C LEU A 74 3.55 11.12 12.96
N THR A 75 4.45 10.69 13.85
CA THR A 75 5.18 9.43 13.70
C THR A 75 4.23 8.24 13.73
N THR A 76 3.31 8.23 14.69
CA THR A 76 2.31 7.17 14.84
C THR A 76 1.43 7.06 13.59
N ARG A 77 0.92 8.19 13.09
CA ARG A 77 0.13 8.22 11.85
C ARG A 77 0.90 7.72 10.65
N LEU A 78 2.17 8.12 10.52
CA LEU A 78 3.03 7.65 9.43
C LEU A 78 3.24 6.13 9.48
N LEU A 79 3.55 5.59 10.67
CA LEU A 79 3.75 4.15 10.83
C LEU A 79 2.48 3.35 10.53
N ILE A 80 1.32 3.82 10.98
CA ILE A 80 0.03 3.17 10.67
C ILE A 80 -0.26 3.25 9.17
N ALA A 81 0.02 4.39 8.52
CA ALA A 81 -0.17 4.54 7.08
C ALA A 81 0.75 3.60 6.28
N LEU A 82 2.02 3.48 6.68
CA LEU A 82 2.96 2.53 6.06
C LEU A 82 2.52 1.08 6.27
N PHE A 83 2.09 0.74 7.46
CA PHE A 83 1.55 -0.58 7.76
C PHE A 83 0.30 -0.88 6.91
N GLY A 84 -0.60 0.09 6.77
CA GLY A 84 -1.76 -0.01 5.88
C GLY A 84 -1.36 -0.24 4.43
N ALA A 85 -0.40 0.52 3.92
CA ALA A 85 0.13 0.33 2.57
C ALA A 85 0.73 -1.06 2.37
N LEU A 86 1.42 -1.62 3.38
CA LEU A 86 1.93 -3.00 3.37
C LEU A 86 0.79 -4.03 3.35
N CYS A 87 -0.26 -3.84 4.14
CA CYS A 87 -1.40 -4.74 4.17
C CYS A 87 -2.12 -4.78 2.82
N PHE A 88 -2.50 -3.63 2.27
CA PHE A 88 -3.16 -3.55 0.97
C PHE A 88 -2.25 -4.02 -0.17
N GLY A 89 -0.97 -3.65 -0.14
CA GLY A 89 0.02 -4.14 -1.09
C GLY A 89 0.22 -5.66 -1.00
N GLY A 90 0.19 -6.22 0.21
CA GLY A 90 0.23 -7.66 0.46
C GLY A 90 -0.98 -8.41 -0.13
N VAL A 91 -2.18 -7.82 -0.04
CA VAL A 91 -3.38 -8.38 -0.69
C VAL A 91 -3.21 -8.39 -2.21
N GLY A 92 -2.69 -7.30 -2.80
CA GLY A 92 -2.37 -7.24 -4.23
C GLY A 92 -1.34 -8.29 -4.64
N LEU A 93 -0.26 -8.43 -3.86
CA LEU A 93 0.77 -9.44 -4.10
C LEU A 93 0.21 -10.87 -4.00
N ALA A 94 -0.67 -11.14 -3.02
CA ALA A 94 -1.33 -12.44 -2.88
C ALA A 94 -2.21 -12.77 -4.08
N ASP A 95 -2.88 -11.78 -4.66
CA ASP A 95 -3.66 -11.94 -5.89
C ASP A 95 -2.77 -12.28 -7.09
N ASP A 96 -1.65 -11.57 -7.24
CA ASP A 96 -0.68 -11.84 -8.31
C ASP A 96 -0.03 -13.22 -8.17
N LEU A 97 0.34 -13.61 -6.94
CA LEU A 97 0.85 -14.96 -6.66
C LEU A 97 -0.20 -16.05 -6.93
N ALA A 98 -1.46 -15.79 -6.62
CA ALA A 98 -2.55 -16.73 -6.90
C ALA A 98 -2.73 -16.93 -8.42
N ARG A 99 -2.62 -15.86 -9.22
CA ARG A 99 -2.64 -15.94 -10.69
C ARG A 99 -1.50 -16.80 -11.23
N LEU A 100 -0.28 -16.59 -10.73
CA LEU A 100 0.90 -17.36 -11.14
C LEU A 100 0.77 -18.83 -10.75
N ARG A 101 0.33 -19.13 -9.51
CA ARG A 101 0.26 -20.49 -8.99
C ARG A 101 -0.84 -21.32 -9.63
N HIS A 102 -2.01 -20.74 -9.85
CA HIS A 102 -3.17 -21.45 -10.40
C HIS A 102 -3.28 -21.39 -11.92
N ARG A 103 -2.33 -20.71 -12.61
CA ARG A 103 -2.35 -20.50 -14.07
C ARG A 103 -3.71 -20.00 -14.58
N SER A 104 -4.45 -19.29 -13.73
CA SER A 104 -5.78 -18.75 -14.01
C SER A 104 -5.68 -17.24 -14.16
N PRO A 105 -6.22 -16.66 -15.23
CA PRO A 105 -6.25 -15.21 -15.40
C PRO A 105 -7.10 -14.50 -14.35
N LEU A 106 -7.91 -15.23 -13.59
CA LEU A 106 -8.88 -14.69 -12.64
C LEU A 106 -8.30 -14.31 -11.27
N GLY A 107 -7.08 -14.77 -10.91
CA GLY A 107 -6.48 -14.48 -9.60
C GLY A 107 -7.31 -15.00 -8.42
N LEU A 108 -7.33 -14.24 -7.34
CA LEU A 108 -8.11 -14.54 -6.15
C LEU A 108 -9.62 -14.38 -6.41
N ARG A 109 -10.46 -15.25 -5.83
CA ARG A 109 -11.92 -15.09 -5.93
C ARG A 109 -12.35 -13.74 -5.36
N ARG A 110 -13.23 -13.02 -6.08
CA ARG A 110 -13.73 -11.68 -5.65
C ARG A 110 -14.11 -11.59 -4.17
N PRO A 111 -14.92 -12.52 -3.59
CA PRO A 111 -15.33 -12.39 -2.19
C PRO A 111 -14.16 -12.56 -1.21
N VAL A 112 -13.17 -13.39 -1.53
CA VAL A 112 -11.99 -13.59 -0.68
C VAL A 112 -11.11 -12.33 -0.68
N ARG A 113 -10.94 -11.71 -1.83
CA ARG A 113 -10.18 -10.48 -1.99
C ARG A 113 -10.84 -9.32 -1.25
N LEU A 114 -12.15 -9.09 -1.48
CA LEU A 114 -12.92 -8.09 -0.75
C LEU A 114 -12.86 -8.30 0.77
N GLY A 115 -12.91 -9.57 1.22
CA GLY A 115 -12.75 -9.91 2.63
C GLY A 115 -11.38 -9.53 3.17
N LEU A 116 -10.29 -9.78 2.43
CA LEU A 116 -8.93 -9.40 2.81
C LEU A 116 -8.73 -7.88 2.82
N GLU A 117 -9.26 -7.18 1.81
CA GLU A 117 -9.21 -5.71 1.75
C GLU A 117 -10.00 -5.08 2.90
N ALA A 118 -11.20 -5.59 3.19
CA ALA A 118 -12.00 -5.13 4.32
C ALA A 118 -11.33 -5.43 5.68
N ALA A 119 -10.73 -6.60 5.83
CA ALA A 119 -9.97 -6.95 7.04
C ALA A 119 -8.74 -6.05 7.22
N SER A 120 -8.00 -5.77 6.15
CA SER A 120 -6.86 -4.85 6.17
C SER A 120 -7.29 -3.42 6.52
N GLY A 121 -8.38 -2.94 5.92
CA GLY A 121 -8.96 -1.63 6.22
C GLY A 121 -9.45 -1.52 7.66
N ALA A 122 -10.16 -2.54 8.16
CA ALA A 122 -10.63 -2.60 9.54
C ALA A 122 -9.47 -2.59 10.55
N LEU A 123 -8.38 -3.33 10.26
CA LEU A 123 -7.18 -3.35 11.09
C LEU A 123 -6.52 -1.97 11.16
N VAL A 124 -6.36 -1.29 10.02
CA VAL A 124 -5.78 0.06 9.97
C VAL A 124 -6.64 1.06 10.74
N LEU A 125 -7.97 1.00 10.56
CA LEU A 125 -8.88 1.89 11.27
C LEU A 125 -8.91 1.61 12.78
N ALA A 126 -8.81 0.35 13.19
CA ALA A 126 -8.68 -0.02 14.60
C ALA A 126 -7.39 0.55 15.21
N LEU A 127 -6.26 0.44 14.50
CA LEU A 127 -4.99 1.02 14.95
C LEU A 127 -5.06 2.55 15.04
N LEU A 128 -5.71 3.22 14.09
CA LEU A 128 -5.94 4.66 14.13
C LEU A 128 -6.84 5.06 15.30
N GLY A 129 -7.91 4.30 15.56
CA GLY A 129 -8.81 4.55 16.70
C GLY A 129 -8.15 4.34 18.05
N LEU A 130 -7.34 3.29 18.21
CA LEU A 130 -6.59 3.00 19.44
C LEU A 130 -5.55 4.08 19.79
N ASN A 131 -5.08 4.82 18.79
CA ASN A 131 -4.09 5.90 18.97
C ASN A 131 -4.70 7.31 18.86
N ASP A 132 -6.01 7.45 18.95
CA ASP A 132 -6.74 8.73 18.82
C ASP A 132 -6.35 9.53 17.56
N CYS A 133 -6.03 8.79 16.50
CA CYS A 133 -5.60 9.33 15.21
C CYS A 133 -6.70 9.28 14.14
N LEU A 134 -7.88 8.78 14.49
CA LEU A 134 -8.99 8.64 13.53
C LEU A 134 -9.56 10.04 13.19
N PRO A 135 -9.72 10.38 11.91
CA PRO A 135 -10.34 11.65 11.53
C PRO A 135 -11.85 11.62 11.85
N ASP A 136 -12.34 12.61 12.61
CA ASP A 136 -13.74 12.73 13.03
C ASP A 136 -14.68 13.16 11.91
N GLY A 137 -14.14 13.59 10.78
CA GLY A 137 -14.95 14.11 9.69
C GLY A 137 -14.25 14.08 8.33
N LEU A 138 -15.03 14.37 7.29
CA LEU A 138 -14.60 14.42 5.92
C LEU A 138 -14.84 15.84 5.36
N ALA A 139 -13.81 16.41 4.73
CA ALA A 139 -13.94 17.64 3.96
C ALA A 139 -14.44 17.30 2.55
N VAL A 140 -15.69 17.57 2.25
CA VAL A 140 -16.27 17.35 0.93
C VAL A 140 -16.21 18.65 0.12
N PRO A 141 -15.56 18.66 -1.06
CA PRO A 141 -15.54 19.84 -1.92
C PRO A 141 -16.97 20.28 -2.26
N GLY A 142 -17.34 21.51 -1.91
CA GLY A 142 -18.68 22.07 -2.15
C GLY A 142 -19.69 21.92 -1.01
N LEU A 143 -19.53 21.00 -0.10
CA LEU A 143 -20.41 20.81 1.08
C LEU A 143 -19.76 21.25 2.41
N GLY A 144 -18.43 21.50 2.41
CA GLY A 144 -17.71 21.87 3.63
C GLY A 144 -17.28 20.66 4.46
N TYR A 145 -17.04 20.89 5.75
CA TYR A 145 -16.59 19.87 6.70
C TYR A 145 -17.79 19.17 7.34
N CYS A 146 -17.97 17.89 7.06
CA CYS A 146 -18.99 17.03 7.65
C CYS A 146 -18.39 16.21 8.79
N THR A 147 -18.88 16.39 10.01
CA THR A 147 -18.55 15.53 11.15
C THR A 147 -19.37 14.25 11.09
N LEU A 148 -18.68 13.11 11.03
CA LEU A 148 -19.31 11.79 10.90
C LEU A 148 -19.63 11.13 12.27
N GLY A 149 -19.07 11.64 13.35
CA GLY A 149 -19.26 11.07 14.69
C GLY A 149 -18.93 9.58 14.76
N PRO A 150 -19.75 8.75 15.44
CA PRO A 150 -19.48 7.32 15.62
C PRO A 150 -19.55 6.50 14.32
N LEU A 151 -20.08 7.05 13.24
CA LEU A 151 -20.14 6.40 11.92
C LEU A 151 -18.85 6.58 11.12
N ALA A 152 -17.92 7.43 11.55
CA ALA A 152 -16.67 7.71 10.88
C ALA A 152 -15.89 6.44 10.47
N PRO A 153 -15.64 5.44 11.34
CA PRO A 153 -14.87 4.26 10.95
C PRO A 153 -15.55 3.44 9.84
N ALA A 154 -16.88 3.35 9.86
CA ALA A 154 -17.63 2.61 8.83
C ALA A 154 -17.53 3.30 7.47
N VAL A 155 -17.65 4.63 7.43
CA VAL A 155 -17.52 5.40 6.20
C VAL A 155 -16.11 5.31 5.64
N TRP A 156 -15.09 5.42 6.50
CA TRP A 156 -13.69 5.28 6.09
C TRP A 156 -13.37 3.88 5.57
N LEU A 157 -13.94 2.83 6.18
CA LEU A 157 -13.78 1.46 5.69
C LEU A 157 -14.33 1.29 4.28
N VAL A 158 -15.55 1.77 4.05
CA VAL A 158 -16.19 1.69 2.73
C VAL A 158 -15.37 2.47 1.69
N LEU A 159 -14.88 3.66 2.05
CA LEU A 159 -14.04 4.47 1.16
C LEU A 159 -12.72 3.76 0.82
N LEU A 160 -12.04 3.16 1.80
CA LEU A 160 -10.79 2.43 1.57
C LEU A 160 -10.99 1.24 0.62
N VAL A 161 -12.03 0.44 0.84
CA VAL A 161 -12.34 -0.70 -0.02
C VAL A 161 -12.78 -0.24 -1.40
N ALA A 162 -13.61 0.81 -1.50
CA ALA A 162 -14.03 1.38 -2.78
C ALA A 162 -12.84 1.92 -3.59
N LEU A 163 -11.89 2.60 -2.93
CA LEU A 163 -10.66 3.07 -3.57
C LEU A 163 -9.79 1.91 -4.06
N ALA A 164 -9.63 0.86 -3.25
CA ALA A 164 -8.86 -0.32 -3.64
C ALA A 164 -9.47 -1.03 -4.86
N GLU A 165 -10.79 -1.14 -4.93
CA GLU A 165 -11.48 -1.72 -6.09
C GLU A 165 -11.50 -0.80 -7.31
N SER A 166 -11.57 0.54 -7.13
CA SER A 166 -11.62 1.49 -8.24
C SER A 166 -10.34 1.53 -9.09
N VAL A 167 -9.20 1.28 -8.47
CA VAL A 167 -7.90 1.22 -9.18
C VAL A 167 -7.81 0.00 -10.11
N ARG A 168 -8.70 -0.96 -9.94
CA ARG A 168 -8.65 -2.27 -10.61
C ARG A 168 -9.63 -2.41 -11.77
N THR A 169 -10.59 -1.52 -11.89
CA THR A 169 -11.57 -1.48 -12.99
C THR A 169 -11.01 -0.79 -14.20
#